data_61f82977e2fd52036a439dae4ef21620
#
_entry.id   61f82977e2fd52036a439dae4ef21620
#
_cell.length_a   1.000
_cell.length_b   1.000
_cell.length_c   1.000
_cell.angle_alpha   90.00
_cell.angle_beta   90.00
_cell.angle_gamma   90.00
#
_symmetry.space_group_name_H-M   'P 1'
#
loop_
_entity.id
_entity.type
_entity.pdbx_description
1 polymer ?
#
loop_
_entity_poly.entity_id
_entity_poly.type
_entity_poly.pdbx_seq_one_letter_code
_entity_poly.pdbx_strand_id
1 'polypeptide(L)'
;MIFVDTSFLLALLNPRDTLHSRAQGWVAAVAEPLLVTEYVIWEMVNSLSMPADRPKAHLAVREIQTASDWKWVPASNSLFGAGMRLHHERDDKAWSLTDCISFHVMRQHNIHRALTFDHHFEQAGYEAMLRRDPTT
;
A
#
# COMPACT_ATOMS: atom_id res chain seq x y z
N MET A 1 -13.16 1.89 -4.34
CA MET A 1 -11.70 1.86 -4.56
C MET A 1 -11.00 1.58 -3.23
N ILE A 2 -9.95 0.80 -3.28
CA ILE A 2 -9.19 0.38 -2.10
C ILE A 2 -7.73 0.79 -2.30
N PHE A 3 -7.13 1.35 -1.25
CA PHE A 3 -5.70 1.70 -1.26
C PHE A 3 -4.85 0.46 -1.01
N VAL A 4 -3.69 0.38 -1.67
CA VAL A 4 -2.75 -0.73 -1.50
C VAL A 4 -1.47 -0.23 -0.86
N ASP A 5 -1.10 -0.81 0.27
CA ASP A 5 0.11 -0.50 1.02
C ASP A 5 1.21 -1.54 0.77
N THR A 6 2.42 -1.18 1.09
CA THR A 6 3.62 -2.01 0.92
C THR A 6 3.49 -3.36 1.63
N SER A 7 2.96 -3.39 2.85
CA SER A 7 2.85 -4.63 3.63
C SER A 7 2.01 -5.69 2.91
N PHE A 8 0.96 -5.29 2.20
CA PHE A 8 0.14 -6.20 1.41
C PHE A 8 0.92 -6.75 0.22
N LEU A 9 1.61 -5.88 -0.51
CA LEU A 9 2.39 -6.30 -1.69
C LEU A 9 3.49 -7.28 -1.31
N LEU A 10 4.20 -7.01 -0.21
CA LEU A 10 5.25 -7.90 0.27
C LEU A 10 4.69 -9.25 0.72
N ALA A 11 3.56 -9.25 1.44
CA ALA A 11 2.90 -10.50 1.84
C ALA A 11 2.45 -11.31 0.62
N LEU A 12 1.93 -10.64 -0.39
CA LEU A 12 1.46 -11.29 -1.62
C LEU A 12 2.61 -11.91 -2.42
N LEU A 13 3.76 -11.23 -2.46
CA LEU A 13 4.91 -11.65 -3.27
C LEU A 13 5.84 -12.63 -2.56
N ASN A 14 5.72 -12.79 -1.25
CA ASN A 14 6.58 -13.69 -0.48
C ASN A 14 5.77 -14.87 0.09
N PRO A 15 5.89 -16.06 -0.52
CA PRO A 15 5.17 -17.26 -0.03
C PRO A 15 5.53 -17.66 1.41
N ARG A 16 6.66 -17.18 1.93
CA ARG A 16 7.09 -17.46 3.32
C ARG A 16 6.53 -16.48 4.33
N ASP A 17 5.89 -15.40 3.87
CA ASP A 17 5.27 -14.44 4.76
C ASP A 17 4.08 -15.08 5.47
N THR A 18 3.97 -14.88 6.78
CA THR A 18 2.86 -15.44 7.57
C THR A 18 1.50 -14.93 7.09
N LEU A 19 1.45 -13.80 6.42
CA LEU A 19 0.23 -13.19 5.89
C LEU A 19 -0.03 -13.54 4.42
N HIS A 20 0.81 -14.39 3.81
CA HIS A 20 0.72 -14.69 2.38
C HIS A 20 -0.66 -15.24 1.99
N SER A 21 -1.12 -16.27 2.70
CA SER A 21 -2.42 -16.88 2.40
C SER A 21 -3.58 -15.89 2.59
N ARG A 22 -3.51 -15.08 3.63
CA ARG A 22 -4.53 -14.05 3.89
C ARG A 22 -4.54 -13.01 2.78
N ALA A 23 -3.36 -12.57 2.32
CA ALA A 23 -3.24 -11.63 1.20
C ALA A 23 -3.85 -12.21 -0.08
N GLN A 24 -3.56 -13.48 -0.38
CA GLN A 24 -4.17 -14.16 -1.54
C GLN A 24 -5.71 -14.24 -1.40
N GLY A 25 -6.20 -14.49 -0.20
CA GLY A 25 -7.64 -14.50 0.07
C GLY A 25 -8.30 -13.16 -0.24
N TRP A 26 -7.64 -12.06 0.12
CA TRP A 26 -8.14 -10.73 -0.19
C TRP A 26 -8.13 -10.43 -1.67
N VAL A 27 -7.11 -10.86 -2.42
CA VAL A 27 -7.09 -10.72 -3.88
C VAL A 27 -8.31 -11.37 -4.50
N ALA A 28 -8.65 -12.57 -4.02
CA ALA A 28 -9.83 -13.30 -4.52
C ALA A 28 -11.15 -12.64 -4.13
N ALA A 29 -11.20 -11.98 -2.98
CA ALA A 29 -12.45 -11.41 -2.43
C ALA A 29 -12.74 -9.99 -2.94
N VAL A 30 -11.71 -9.23 -3.33
CA VAL A 30 -11.84 -7.84 -3.72
C VAL A 30 -12.20 -7.75 -5.20
N ALA A 31 -13.32 -7.06 -5.50
CA ALA A 31 -13.75 -6.79 -6.87
C ALA A 31 -13.59 -5.31 -7.26
N GLU A 32 -13.27 -4.46 -6.29
CA GLU A 32 -13.15 -3.02 -6.51
C GLU A 32 -11.81 -2.65 -7.13
N PRO A 33 -11.75 -1.54 -7.87
CA PRO A 33 -10.46 -1.01 -8.34
C PRO A 33 -9.52 -0.70 -7.19
N LEU A 34 -8.24 -0.85 -7.44
CA LEU A 34 -7.18 -0.62 -6.47
C LEU A 34 -6.40 0.65 -6.82
N LEU A 35 -5.90 1.33 -5.80
CA LEU A 35 -5.06 2.51 -5.97
C LEU A 35 -3.74 2.31 -5.23
N VAL A 36 -2.63 2.59 -5.92
CA VAL A 36 -1.29 2.54 -5.34
C VAL A 36 -0.54 3.82 -5.67
N THR A 37 0.33 4.26 -4.76
CA THR A 37 1.22 5.38 -5.02
C THR A 37 2.60 4.88 -5.44
N GLU A 38 3.31 5.69 -6.20
CA GLU A 38 4.70 5.41 -6.56
C GLU A 38 5.59 5.28 -5.32
N TYR A 39 5.27 5.97 -4.22
CA TYR A 39 6.03 5.87 -2.97
C TYR A 39 5.93 4.48 -2.35
N VAL A 40 4.76 3.86 -2.38
CA VAL A 40 4.56 2.48 -1.95
C VAL A 40 5.37 1.53 -2.84
N ILE A 41 5.38 1.78 -4.14
CA ILE A 41 6.17 0.98 -5.08
C ILE A 41 7.67 1.09 -4.79
N TRP A 42 8.16 2.28 -4.46
CA TRP A 42 9.57 2.45 -4.06
C TRP A 42 9.90 1.58 -2.86
N GLU A 43 9.06 1.58 -1.83
CA GLU A 43 9.27 0.74 -0.66
C GLU A 43 9.28 -0.75 -1.02
N MET A 44 8.35 -1.18 -1.85
CA MET A 44 8.27 -2.56 -2.29
C MET A 44 9.55 -2.98 -3.04
N VAL A 45 9.99 -2.19 -4.01
CA VAL A 45 11.19 -2.48 -4.79
C VAL A 45 12.43 -2.49 -3.89
N ASN A 46 12.54 -1.52 -2.98
CA ASN A 46 13.65 -1.46 -2.02
C ASN A 46 13.70 -2.71 -1.14
N SER A 47 12.55 -3.19 -0.70
CA SER A 47 12.46 -4.41 0.13
C SER A 47 12.79 -5.69 -0.64
N LEU A 48 12.67 -5.68 -1.96
CA LEU A 48 12.93 -6.82 -2.84
C LEU A 48 14.22 -6.61 -3.66
N SER A 49 15.23 -6.02 -3.06
CA SER A 49 16.47 -5.63 -3.77
C SER A 49 17.57 -6.68 -3.73
N MET A 50 17.40 -7.78 -3.00
CA MET A 50 18.32 -8.91 -3.10
C MET A 50 18.27 -9.49 -4.52
N PRO A 51 19.39 -9.96 -5.07
CA PRO A 51 19.42 -10.43 -6.47
C PRO A 51 18.33 -11.44 -6.83
N ALA A 52 18.02 -12.36 -5.94
CA ALA A 52 16.99 -13.38 -6.17
C ALA A 52 15.58 -12.81 -6.23
N ASP A 53 15.33 -11.66 -5.60
CA ASP A 53 13.99 -11.06 -5.51
C ASP A 53 13.74 -9.99 -6.58
N ARG A 54 14.79 -9.47 -7.21
CA ARG A 54 14.68 -8.39 -8.19
C ARG A 54 13.74 -8.69 -9.36
N PRO A 55 13.82 -9.89 -9.99
CA PRO A 55 12.89 -10.19 -11.09
C PRO A 55 11.43 -10.15 -10.68
N LYS A 56 11.13 -10.61 -9.47
CA LYS A 56 9.79 -10.59 -8.87
C LYS A 56 9.28 -9.16 -8.71
N ALA A 57 10.13 -8.27 -8.20
CA ALA A 57 9.78 -6.86 -8.02
C ALA A 57 9.45 -6.19 -9.37
N HIS A 58 10.29 -6.40 -10.37
CA HIS A 58 10.10 -5.79 -11.68
C HIS A 58 8.86 -6.33 -12.40
N LEU A 59 8.57 -7.63 -12.25
CA LEU A 59 7.36 -8.22 -12.81
C LEU A 59 6.12 -7.61 -12.15
N ALA A 60 6.13 -7.48 -10.83
CA ALA A 60 5.01 -6.90 -10.09
C ALA A 60 4.74 -5.46 -10.54
N VAL A 61 5.79 -4.64 -10.68
CA VAL A 61 5.63 -3.25 -11.16
C VAL A 61 4.99 -3.23 -12.54
N ARG A 62 5.46 -4.07 -13.46
CA ARG A 62 4.92 -4.12 -14.82
C ARG A 62 3.45 -4.52 -14.82
N GLU A 63 3.09 -5.53 -14.03
CA GLU A 63 1.71 -6.01 -13.94
C GLU A 63 0.79 -4.91 -13.39
N ILE A 64 1.21 -4.20 -12.35
CA ILE A 64 0.44 -3.10 -11.78
C ILE A 64 0.26 -1.98 -12.80
N GLN A 65 1.33 -1.61 -13.51
CA GLN A 65 1.28 -0.52 -14.50
C GLN A 65 0.37 -0.81 -15.68
N THR A 66 0.20 -2.08 -16.04
CA THR A 66 -0.59 -2.47 -17.20
C THR A 66 -2.00 -2.94 -16.87
N ALA A 67 -2.30 -3.18 -15.59
CA ALA A 67 -3.62 -3.66 -15.17
C ALA A 67 -4.66 -2.54 -15.25
N SER A 68 -5.81 -2.82 -15.85
CA SER A 68 -6.86 -1.82 -16.05
C SER A 68 -7.63 -1.48 -14.77
N ASP A 69 -7.59 -2.35 -13.77
CA ASP A 69 -8.27 -2.17 -12.48
C ASP A 69 -7.38 -1.57 -11.39
N TRP A 70 -6.19 -1.12 -11.74
CA TRP A 70 -5.29 -0.41 -10.84
C TRP A 70 -5.11 1.03 -11.26
N LYS A 71 -5.19 1.95 -10.31
CA LYS A 71 -4.82 3.35 -10.50
C LYS A 71 -3.45 3.60 -9.87
N TRP A 72 -2.52 4.07 -10.69
CA TRP A 72 -1.17 4.45 -10.25
C TRP A 72 -1.11 5.96 -10.05
N VAL A 73 -0.78 6.39 -8.83
CA VAL A 73 -0.57 7.80 -8.50
C VAL A 73 0.92 8.07 -8.52
N PRO A 74 1.42 8.87 -9.47
CA PRO A 74 2.85 9.14 -9.57
C PRO A 74 3.35 10.03 -8.44
N ALA A 75 4.64 9.92 -8.13
CA ALA A 75 5.30 10.84 -7.21
C ALA A 75 5.24 12.26 -7.75
N SER A 76 5.14 13.23 -6.83
CA SER A 76 5.08 14.63 -7.21
C SER A 76 5.57 15.52 -6.06
N ASN A 77 6.01 16.74 -6.38
CA ASN A 77 6.35 17.72 -5.36
C ASN A 77 5.16 18.05 -4.48
N SER A 78 3.96 18.09 -5.05
CA SER A 78 2.73 18.35 -4.31
C SER A 78 2.47 17.29 -3.24
N LEU A 79 2.57 16.03 -3.60
CA LEU A 79 2.36 14.92 -2.65
C LEU A 79 3.46 14.86 -1.58
N PHE A 80 4.70 15.09 -1.98
CA PHE A 80 5.80 15.18 -1.03
C PHE A 80 5.54 16.27 0.01
N GLY A 81 5.16 17.48 -0.45
CA GLY A 81 4.86 18.59 0.43
C GLY A 81 3.68 18.33 1.37
N ALA A 82 2.61 17.70 0.86
CA ALA A 82 1.46 17.34 1.66
C ALA A 82 1.83 16.31 2.74
N GLY A 83 2.63 15.31 2.37
CA GLY A 83 3.13 14.32 3.32
C GLY A 83 4.00 14.94 4.41
N MET A 84 4.89 15.85 4.02
CA MET A 84 5.75 16.55 4.97
C MET A 84 4.95 17.39 5.96
N ARG A 85 3.90 18.06 5.50
CA ARG A 85 3.01 18.83 6.39
C ARG A 85 2.34 17.93 7.41
N LEU A 86 1.75 16.83 6.98
CA LEU A 86 1.09 15.89 7.88
C LEU A 86 2.08 15.26 8.86
N HIS A 87 3.26 14.90 8.38
CA HIS A 87 4.33 14.34 9.21
C HIS A 87 4.74 15.31 10.32
N HIS A 88 4.82 16.59 10.01
CA HIS A 88 5.14 17.63 10.99
C HIS A 88 3.98 17.88 11.97
N GLU A 89 2.75 17.94 11.46
CA GLU A 89 1.56 18.19 12.27
C GLU A 89 1.25 17.09 13.26
N ARG A 90 1.59 15.85 12.91
CA ARG A 90 1.33 14.67 13.76
C ARG A 90 2.64 14.14 14.34
N ASP A 91 3.35 14.99 15.02
CA ASP A 91 4.58 14.64 15.72
C ASP A 91 4.35 13.71 16.92
N ASP A 92 3.08 13.51 17.31
CA ASP A 92 2.65 12.57 18.33
C ASP A 92 2.58 11.12 17.81
N LYS A 93 2.77 10.90 16.51
CA LYS A 93 2.63 9.58 15.86
C LYS A 93 3.96 9.12 15.29
N ALA A 94 4.17 7.80 15.27
CA ALA A 94 5.33 7.18 14.64
C ALA A 94 5.10 6.89 13.13
N TRP A 95 4.25 7.66 12.49
CA TRP A 95 3.96 7.50 11.07
C TRP A 95 5.17 7.86 10.22
N SER A 96 5.49 7.03 9.23
CA SER A 96 6.53 7.34 8.26
C SER A 96 6.03 8.42 7.29
N LEU A 97 6.96 9.02 6.53
CA LEU A 97 6.58 9.94 5.47
C LEU A 97 5.71 9.24 4.41
N THR A 98 6.02 8.00 4.09
CA THR A 98 5.20 7.21 3.15
C THR A 98 3.79 7.01 3.70
N ASP A 99 3.64 6.72 4.99
CA ASP A 99 2.32 6.63 5.64
C ASP A 99 1.55 7.94 5.47
N CYS A 100 2.19 9.07 5.76
CA CYS A 100 1.56 10.38 5.66
C CYS A 100 1.11 10.71 4.25
N ILE A 101 1.91 10.37 3.25
CA ILE A 101 1.53 10.55 1.84
C ILE A 101 0.35 9.64 1.50
N SER A 102 0.38 8.39 1.95
CA SER A 102 -0.71 7.43 1.75
C SER A 102 -2.02 7.95 2.34
N PHE A 103 -1.99 8.46 3.57
CA PHE A 103 -3.18 9.00 4.23
C PHE A 103 -3.72 10.23 3.49
N HIS A 104 -2.84 11.09 3.01
CA HIS A 104 -3.24 12.25 2.21
C HIS A 104 -3.94 11.82 0.91
N VAL A 105 -3.38 10.86 0.19
CA VAL A 105 -3.96 10.33 -1.05
C VAL A 105 -5.32 9.67 -0.79
N MET A 106 -5.41 8.87 0.26
CA MET A 106 -6.68 8.24 0.64
C MET A 106 -7.76 9.29 0.91
N ARG A 107 -7.40 10.36 1.62
CA ARG A 107 -8.33 11.46 1.90
C ARG A 107 -8.77 12.16 0.62
N GLN A 108 -7.84 12.46 -0.29
CA GLN A 108 -8.15 13.12 -1.57
C GLN A 108 -9.13 12.31 -2.41
N HIS A 109 -9.01 10.99 -2.38
CA HIS A 109 -9.82 10.07 -3.18
C HIS A 109 -11.03 9.52 -2.43
N ASN A 110 -11.26 9.99 -1.20
CA ASN A 110 -12.35 9.50 -0.34
C ASN A 110 -12.32 7.98 -0.18
N ILE A 111 -11.11 7.43 0.03
CA ILE A 111 -10.91 6.00 0.25
C ILE A 111 -10.81 5.76 1.75
N HIS A 112 -11.57 4.76 2.25
CA HIS A 112 -11.64 4.45 3.68
C HIS A 112 -11.01 3.11 4.04
N ARG A 113 -10.72 2.27 3.05
CA ARG A 113 -10.17 0.93 3.28
C ARG A 113 -8.83 0.78 2.57
N ALA A 114 -7.90 0.10 3.25
CA ALA A 114 -6.58 -0.18 2.69
C ALA A 114 -6.23 -1.65 2.86
N LEU A 115 -5.63 -2.22 1.82
CA LEU A 115 -4.97 -3.53 1.91
C LEU A 115 -3.62 -3.31 2.58
N THR A 116 -3.62 -3.40 3.90
CA THR A 116 -2.46 -3.18 4.76
C THR A 116 -2.59 -3.97 6.06
N PHE A 117 -1.47 -4.35 6.65
CA PHE A 117 -1.41 -4.91 7.99
C PHE A 117 -0.97 -3.86 9.03
N ASP A 118 -0.60 -2.67 8.59
CA ASP A 118 -0.03 -1.63 9.43
C ASP A 118 -1.11 -0.94 10.27
N HIS A 119 -0.97 -1.04 11.61
CA HIS A 119 -1.91 -0.40 12.54
C HIS A 119 -1.91 1.13 12.44
N HIS A 120 -0.90 1.74 11.84
CA HIS A 120 -0.87 3.18 11.62
C HIS A 120 -2.07 3.65 10.79
N PHE A 121 -2.54 2.82 9.85
CA PHE A 121 -3.74 3.13 9.07
C PHE A 121 -4.97 3.19 9.96
N GLU A 122 -5.08 2.30 10.95
CA GLU A 122 -6.18 2.33 11.91
C GLU A 122 -6.11 3.60 12.78
N GLN A 123 -4.93 3.99 13.21
CA GLN A 123 -4.73 5.23 13.96
C GLN A 123 -5.18 6.46 13.16
N ALA A 124 -5.04 6.43 11.84
CA ALA A 124 -5.45 7.51 10.96
C ALA A 124 -6.95 7.47 10.61
N GLY A 125 -7.68 6.48 11.10
CA GLY A 125 -9.13 6.37 10.90
C GLY A 125 -9.53 5.49 9.72
N TYR A 126 -8.61 4.69 9.17
CA TYR A 126 -8.87 3.82 8.02
C TYR A 126 -8.97 2.36 8.45
N GLU A 127 -9.65 1.55 7.63
CA GLU A 127 -9.71 0.11 7.85
C GLU A 127 -8.47 -0.56 7.27
N ALA A 128 -7.73 -1.29 8.11
CA ALA A 128 -6.57 -2.09 7.72
C ALA A 128 -7.04 -3.52 7.44
N MET A 129 -7.35 -3.81 6.19
CA MET A 129 -8.06 -5.03 5.79
C MET A 129 -7.25 -6.30 6.07
N LEU A 130 -5.92 -6.25 5.92
CA LEU A 130 -5.06 -7.42 6.10
C LEU A 130 -4.97 -7.87 7.58
N ARG A 131 -5.46 -7.06 8.51
CA ARG A 131 -5.49 -7.42 9.92
C ARG A 131 -6.65 -8.37 10.26
N ARG A 132 -7.51 -8.66 9.32
CA ARG A 132 -8.58 -9.64 9.45
C ARG A 132 -8.62 -10.55 8.22
N ASP A 133 -9.25 -11.69 8.37
CA ASP A 133 -9.47 -12.59 7.23
C ASP A 133 -10.55 -12.01 6.31
N PRO A 134 -10.46 -12.27 5.00
CA PRO A 134 -11.54 -11.90 4.11
C PRO A 134 -12.80 -12.68 4.51
N THR A 135 -13.89 -11.94 4.73
CA THR A 135 -15.17 -12.54 5.08
C THR A 135 -15.94 -12.88 3.82
N THR A 136 -16.59 -14.00 3.87
CA THR A 136 -17.50 -14.41 2.81
C THR A 136 -18.87 -13.76 2.98
#